data_85a79c9d83d84697f2209a1efb2b7fa2
#
_entry.id   85a79c9d83d84697f2209a1efb2b7fa2
#
_cell.length_a   1.000
_cell.length_b   1.000
_cell.length_c   1.000
_cell.angle_alpha   90.00
_cell.angle_beta   90.00
_cell.angle_gamma   90.00
#
_symmetry.space_group_name_H-M   'P 1'
#
loop_
_entity.id
_entity.type
_entity.pdbx_description
1 polymer ?
#
loop_
_entity_poly.entity_id
_entity_poly.type
_entity_poly.pdbx_seq_one_letter_code
_entity_poly.pdbx_strand_id
1 'polypeptide(L)'
;IAAFEQKENWQEAIRNSVLFNFFITIHQQKLIVHIEDETISHENLGVLIDALDESKEEFRHLKSYYELLTSQKAIAVPSPKRQYKTIGTFEEGEATLYIMKDDDLNRRVLMTRKAGMRLFEQNRISGSISFTGILIITGKHMNQVFKEMENPAHTEWQPNRYEADPKQADKALKDLRRFVRDMVLEHFQAETTETMDAIGLSDFLPDSHIAGEGDEKRESLTMKIKEVKQKKKEKPKKKTKK
;
A
#
# COMPACT_ATOMS: atom_id res chain seq x y z
N ILE A 1 -28.58 -21.67 8.82
CA ILE A 1 -28.11 -20.28 8.81
C ILE A 1 -28.79 -19.63 10.01
N ALA A 2 -28.00 -19.30 11.05
CA ALA A 2 -28.48 -18.59 12.20
C ALA A 2 -29.12 -17.27 11.75
N ALA A 3 -30.25 -16.90 12.38
CA ALA A 3 -31.09 -15.81 12.02
C ALA A 3 -30.29 -14.54 11.68
N PHE A 4 -30.34 -14.13 10.42
CA PHE A 4 -29.89 -12.81 10.00
C PHE A 4 -30.87 -11.81 10.61
N GLU A 5 -30.42 -11.03 11.59
CA GLU A 5 -31.21 -9.92 12.10
C GLU A 5 -31.31 -8.86 11.01
N GLN A 6 -32.47 -8.74 10.39
CA GLN A 6 -32.79 -7.65 9.47
C GLN A 6 -32.89 -6.35 10.27
N LYS A 7 -31.78 -5.60 10.31
CA LYS A 7 -31.80 -4.20 10.76
C LYS A 7 -32.39 -3.33 9.65
N GLU A 8 -32.99 -2.21 10.02
CA GLU A 8 -33.30 -1.15 9.05
C GLU A 8 -32.04 -0.87 8.22
N ASN A 9 -32.17 -0.82 6.87
CA ASN A 9 -31.08 -0.62 5.92
C ASN A 9 -30.08 -1.79 5.73
N TRP A 10 -30.49 -3.03 5.96
CA TRP A 10 -29.61 -4.19 5.76
C TRP A 10 -29.13 -4.35 4.31
N GLN A 11 -29.94 -3.96 3.31
CA GLN A 11 -29.55 -3.97 1.90
C GLN A 11 -28.36 -3.05 1.64
N GLU A 12 -28.40 -1.83 2.17
CA GLU A 12 -27.30 -0.88 2.07
C GLU A 12 -26.05 -1.41 2.77
N ALA A 13 -26.17 -2.01 3.94
CA ALA A 13 -25.05 -2.60 4.67
C ALA A 13 -24.39 -3.74 3.88
N ILE A 14 -25.17 -4.62 3.25
CA ILE A 14 -24.67 -5.69 2.39
C ILE A 14 -24.02 -5.09 1.13
N ARG A 15 -24.69 -4.16 0.45
CA ARG A 15 -24.14 -3.47 -0.73
C ARG A 15 -22.77 -2.86 -0.42
N ASN A 16 -22.69 -2.06 0.64
CA ASN A 16 -21.43 -1.42 1.03
C ASN A 16 -20.33 -2.44 1.36
N SER A 17 -20.69 -3.54 2.04
CA SER A 17 -19.76 -4.64 2.32
C SER A 17 -19.29 -5.36 1.05
N VAL A 18 -20.18 -5.57 0.09
CA VAL A 18 -19.85 -6.18 -1.20
C VAL A 18 -18.91 -5.27 -2.00
N LEU A 19 -19.23 -3.99 -2.11
CA LEU A 19 -18.38 -3.01 -2.77
C LEU A 19 -17.00 -2.96 -2.12
N PHE A 20 -16.95 -2.87 -0.80
CA PHE A 20 -15.70 -2.76 -0.06
C PHE A 20 -14.78 -3.98 -0.21
N ASN A 21 -15.35 -5.19 -0.19
CA ASN A 21 -14.56 -6.41 -0.16
C ASN A 21 -14.31 -7.04 -1.54
N PHE A 22 -15.18 -6.78 -2.53
CA PHE A 22 -15.18 -7.52 -3.80
C PHE A 22 -15.10 -6.64 -5.05
N PHE A 23 -14.86 -5.33 -4.93
CA PHE A 23 -14.82 -4.42 -6.07
C PHE A 23 -13.84 -4.85 -7.17
N ILE A 24 -12.68 -5.42 -6.82
CA ILE A 24 -11.71 -5.93 -7.79
C ILE A 24 -12.31 -7.10 -8.59
N THR A 25 -12.97 -8.03 -7.90
CA THR A 25 -13.58 -9.21 -8.52
C THR A 25 -14.73 -8.81 -9.44
N ILE A 26 -15.52 -7.82 -9.03
CA ILE A 26 -16.62 -7.26 -9.82
C ILE A 26 -16.06 -6.49 -11.03
N HIS A 27 -15.04 -5.64 -10.82
CA HIS A 27 -14.35 -4.93 -11.89
C HIS A 27 -13.78 -5.88 -12.95
N GLN A 28 -13.23 -7.03 -12.52
CA GLN A 28 -12.74 -8.08 -13.40
C GLN A 28 -13.83 -8.94 -14.04
N GLN A 29 -15.11 -8.61 -13.89
CA GLN A 29 -16.28 -9.32 -14.41
C GLN A 29 -16.39 -10.79 -13.97
N LYS A 30 -15.84 -11.11 -12.79
CA LYS A 30 -15.84 -12.46 -12.21
C LYS A 30 -16.94 -12.66 -11.18
N LEU A 31 -17.61 -11.60 -10.75
CA LEU A 31 -18.67 -11.63 -9.76
C LEU A 31 -19.77 -10.64 -10.13
N ILE A 32 -21.01 -11.12 -10.06
CA ILE A 32 -22.23 -10.31 -10.08
C ILE A 32 -22.98 -10.64 -8.79
N VAL A 33 -23.48 -9.64 -8.11
CA VAL A 33 -24.23 -9.80 -6.85
C VAL A 33 -25.64 -9.26 -7.02
N HIS A 34 -26.62 -10.04 -6.60
CA HIS A 34 -28.02 -9.62 -6.56
C HIS A 34 -28.46 -9.46 -5.10
N ILE A 35 -29.01 -8.29 -4.76
CA ILE A 35 -29.56 -7.96 -3.44
C ILE A 35 -31.01 -7.53 -3.70
N GLU A 36 -31.95 -8.45 -3.55
CA GLU A 36 -33.34 -8.24 -3.96
C GLU A 36 -33.43 -7.75 -5.43
N ASP A 37 -33.93 -6.56 -5.66
CA ASP A 37 -34.09 -5.96 -6.99
C ASP A 37 -32.83 -5.23 -7.49
N GLU A 38 -31.81 -5.06 -6.64
CA GLU A 38 -30.56 -4.39 -7.00
C GLU A 38 -29.52 -5.40 -7.51
N THR A 39 -28.92 -5.10 -8.66
CA THR A 39 -27.79 -5.88 -9.21
C THR A 39 -26.54 -5.05 -9.16
N ILE A 40 -25.46 -5.60 -8.58
CA ILE A 40 -24.12 -5.02 -8.57
C ILE A 40 -23.27 -5.76 -9.59
N SER A 41 -22.81 -5.06 -10.61
CA SER A 41 -22.00 -5.61 -11.71
C SER A 41 -20.91 -4.65 -12.12
N HIS A 42 -20.04 -5.08 -13.03
CA HIS A 42 -19.02 -4.21 -13.62
C HIS A 42 -19.60 -2.92 -14.23
N GLU A 43 -20.80 -2.99 -14.80
CA GLU A 43 -21.43 -1.87 -15.53
C GLU A 43 -21.78 -0.69 -14.62
N ASN A 44 -22.22 -0.96 -13.38
CA ASN A 44 -22.66 0.07 -12.44
C ASN A 44 -21.71 0.27 -11.24
N LEU A 45 -20.60 -0.50 -11.19
CA LEU A 45 -19.65 -0.48 -10.06
C LEU A 45 -19.14 0.93 -9.76
N GLY A 46 -18.75 1.70 -10.79
CA GLY A 46 -18.23 3.06 -10.61
C GLY A 46 -19.25 3.99 -9.96
N VAL A 47 -20.47 4.00 -10.47
CA VAL A 47 -21.57 4.83 -9.93
C VAL A 47 -21.87 4.47 -8.48
N LEU A 48 -21.85 3.18 -8.14
CA LEU A 48 -22.11 2.72 -6.77
C LEU A 48 -20.98 3.09 -5.81
N ILE A 49 -19.70 3.03 -6.26
CA ILE A 49 -18.55 3.45 -5.46
C ILE A 49 -18.55 4.97 -5.26
N ASP A 50 -18.87 5.76 -6.30
CA ASP A 50 -18.92 7.22 -6.21
C ASP A 50 -20.02 7.70 -5.25
N ALA A 51 -21.12 6.94 -5.13
CA ALA A 51 -22.22 7.24 -4.21
C ALA A 51 -21.91 6.93 -2.73
N LEU A 52 -20.76 6.29 -2.42
CA LEU A 52 -20.39 5.98 -1.04
C LEU A 52 -20.05 7.24 -0.23
N ASP A 53 -20.42 7.21 1.05
CA ASP A 53 -20.19 8.30 2.01
C ASP A 53 -18.69 8.54 2.27
N GLU A 54 -18.16 9.64 1.76
CA GLU A 54 -16.75 10.04 1.90
C GLU A 54 -16.36 10.47 3.32
N SER A 55 -17.30 10.65 4.23
CA SER A 55 -16.96 10.90 5.63
C SER A 55 -16.25 9.71 6.27
N LYS A 56 -16.46 8.50 5.73
CA LYS A 56 -15.83 7.26 6.17
C LYS A 56 -14.48 7.05 5.46
N GLU A 57 -13.40 6.99 6.23
CA GLU A 57 -12.04 6.80 5.71
C GLU A 57 -11.92 5.57 4.81
N GLU A 58 -12.58 4.47 5.17
CA GLU A 58 -12.57 3.21 4.41
C GLU A 58 -13.13 3.36 2.99
N PHE A 59 -14.15 4.20 2.79
CA PHE A 59 -14.73 4.44 1.47
C PHE A 59 -13.88 5.41 0.63
N ARG A 60 -13.21 6.39 1.25
CA ARG A 60 -12.20 7.19 0.55
C ARG A 60 -11.06 6.31 0.02
N HIS A 61 -10.58 5.35 0.83
CA HIS A 61 -9.57 4.40 0.37
C HIS A 61 -10.09 3.54 -0.79
N LEU A 62 -11.34 3.04 -0.70
CA LEU A 62 -11.94 2.26 -1.78
C LEU A 62 -11.99 3.06 -3.09
N LYS A 63 -12.41 4.33 -3.04
CA LYS A 63 -12.42 5.23 -4.21
C LYS A 63 -11.03 5.36 -4.83
N SER A 64 -9.98 5.61 -4.01
CA SER A 64 -8.61 5.67 -4.49
C SER A 64 -8.16 4.38 -5.18
N TYR A 65 -8.54 3.20 -4.64
CA TYR A 65 -8.22 1.92 -5.27
C TYR A 65 -9.00 1.69 -6.56
N TYR A 66 -10.26 2.10 -6.62
CA TYR A 66 -11.06 1.98 -7.83
C TYR A 66 -10.54 2.91 -8.94
N GLU A 67 -10.19 4.14 -8.58
CA GLU A 67 -9.53 5.09 -9.48
C GLU A 67 -8.24 4.50 -10.06
N LEU A 68 -7.39 3.88 -9.24
CA LEU A 68 -6.19 3.19 -9.72
C LEU A 68 -6.50 2.13 -10.77
N LEU A 69 -7.57 1.32 -10.57
CA LEU A 69 -7.93 0.24 -11.51
C LEU A 69 -8.44 0.77 -12.86
N THR A 70 -8.99 1.98 -12.88
CA THR A 70 -9.60 2.60 -14.07
C THR A 70 -8.72 3.65 -14.73
N SER A 71 -7.66 4.09 -14.05
CA SER A 71 -6.77 5.15 -14.52
C SER A 71 -5.74 4.65 -15.53
N GLN A 72 -5.52 5.45 -16.57
CA GLN A 72 -4.40 5.25 -17.51
C GLN A 72 -3.03 5.63 -16.91
N LYS A 73 -3.00 6.34 -15.78
CA LYS A 73 -1.77 6.69 -15.06
C LYS A 73 -1.21 5.53 -14.24
N ALA A 74 -1.94 4.43 -14.11
CA ALA A 74 -1.53 3.27 -13.32
C ALA A 74 -0.29 2.60 -13.92
N ILE A 75 0.71 2.36 -13.09
CA ILE A 75 1.93 1.63 -13.43
C ILE A 75 1.79 0.20 -12.90
N ALA A 76 1.98 -0.79 -13.76
CA ALA A 76 1.99 -2.20 -13.38
C ALA A 76 3.43 -2.72 -13.29
N VAL A 77 3.81 -3.19 -12.11
CA VAL A 77 5.16 -3.69 -11.83
C VAL A 77 5.09 -5.17 -11.46
N PRO A 78 5.66 -6.07 -12.28
CA PRO A 78 5.70 -7.49 -11.95
C PRO A 78 6.65 -7.75 -10.78
N SER A 79 6.31 -8.72 -9.92
CA SER A 79 7.21 -9.19 -8.86
C SER A 79 8.44 -9.87 -9.47
N PRO A 80 9.63 -9.68 -8.89
CA PRO A 80 10.83 -10.34 -9.38
C PRO A 80 10.82 -11.83 -9.02
N LYS A 81 11.53 -12.63 -9.81
CA LYS A 81 11.80 -14.04 -9.48
C LYS A 81 12.52 -14.15 -8.13
N ARG A 82 12.05 -15.04 -7.26
CA ARG A 82 12.62 -15.30 -5.93
C ARG A 82 12.66 -16.79 -5.64
N GLN A 83 13.78 -17.27 -5.12
CA GLN A 83 13.95 -18.66 -4.72
C GLN A 83 14.07 -18.79 -3.20
N TYR A 84 13.32 -19.73 -2.64
CA TYR A 84 13.31 -20.06 -1.22
C TYR A 84 13.67 -21.54 -1.03
N LYS A 85 14.32 -21.84 0.11
CA LYS A 85 14.91 -23.16 0.32
C LYS A 85 13.87 -24.30 0.34
N THR A 86 12.75 -24.08 0.98
CA THR A 86 11.69 -25.10 1.19
C THR A 86 10.39 -24.80 0.44
N ILE A 87 10.08 -23.52 0.20
CA ILE A 87 8.90 -23.12 -0.56
C ILE A 87 9.11 -23.36 -2.06
N GLY A 88 10.35 -23.29 -2.55
CA GLY A 88 10.65 -23.34 -3.97
C GLY A 88 10.77 -21.95 -4.60
N THR A 89 10.49 -21.85 -5.89
CA THR A 89 10.71 -20.61 -6.66
C THR A 89 9.36 -19.93 -6.93
N PHE A 90 9.28 -18.64 -6.60
CA PHE A 90 8.28 -17.76 -7.17
C PHE A 90 8.85 -17.18 -8.47
N GLU A 91 8.18 -17.41 -9.57
CA GLU A 91 8.59 -16.88 -10.87
C GLU A 91 8.26 -15.39 -10.99
N GLU A 92 8.91 -14.73 -11.93
CA GLU A 92 8.64 -13.34 -12.24
C GLU A 92 7.16 -13.15 -12.64
N GLY A 93 6.52 -12.11 -12.10
CA GLY A 93 5.12 -11.79 -12.40
C GLY A 93 4.08 -12.66 -11.70
N GLU A 94 4.45 -13.59 -10.79
CA GLU A 94 3.45 -14.30 -9.98
C GLU A 94 2.64 -13.37 -9.06
N ALA A 95 3.14 -12.16 -8.78
CA ALA A 95 2.36 -11.05 -8.29
C ALA A 95 2.59 -9.82 -9.16
N THR A 96 1.58 -8.96 -9.27
CA THR A 96 1.68 -7.66 -9.94
C THR A 96 1.28 -6.57 -8.96
N LEU A 97 2.14 -5.58 -8.83
CA LEU A 97 1.88 -4.36 -8.07
C LEU A 97 1.41 -3.28 -9.04
N TYR A 98 0.19 -2.82 -8.86
CA TYR A 98 -0.35 -1.64 -9.53
C TYR A 98 -0.17 -0.45 -8.61
N ILE A 99 0.41 0.64 -9.10
CA ILE A 99 0.64 1.88 -8.32
C ILE A 99 0.31 3.11 -9.14
N MET A 100 -0.15 4.14 -8.46
CA MET A 100 -0.43 5.44 -9.05
C MET A 100 -0.05 6.53 -8.05
N LYS A 101 0.50 7.63 -8.56
CA LYS A 101 0.75 8.85 -7.82
C LYS A 101 -0.25 9.91 -8.25
N ASP A 102 -0.92 10.52 -7.29
CA ASP A 102 -1.73 11.72 -7.46
C ASP A 102 -1.84 12.44 -6.11
N ASP A 103 -2.47 13.61 -6.08
CA ASP A 103 -2.72 14.34 -4.83
C ASP A 103 -3.78 13.63 -3.98
N ASP A 104 -3.69 13.77 -2.68
CA ASP A 104 -4.66 13.29 -1.68
C ASP A 104 -4.99 11.79 -1.68
N LEU A 105 -4.11 10.95 -2.26
CA LEU A 105 -4.25 9.50 -2.21
C LEU A 105 -3.93 8.91 -0.83
N ASN A 106 -4.40 7.69 -0.58
CA ASN A 106 -4.44 7.04 0.73
C ASN A 106 -3.07 6.59 1.30
N ARG A 107 -1.98 6.66 0.53
CA ARG A 107 -0.60 6.24 0.89
C ARG A 107 -0.50 4.79 1.36
N ARG A 108 -1.33 3.90 0.81
CA ARG A 108 -1.44 2.50 1.18
C ARG A 108 -1.41 1.61 -0.05
N VAL A 109 -1.08 0.34 0.16
CA VAL A 109 -1.19 -0.70 -0.86
C VAL A 109 -2.15 -1.76 -0.34
N LEU A 110 -3.25 -1.96 -1.08
CA LEU A 110 -4.18 -3.04 -0.83
C LEU A 110 -3.56 -4.37 -1.24
N MET A 111 -3.51 -5.31 -0.32
CA MET A 111 -3.00 -6.65 -0.56
C MET A 111 -4.15 -7.58 -0.91
N THR A 112 -4.03 -8.31 -2.02
CA THR A 112 -5.04 -9.27 -2.46
C THR A 112 -4.41 -10.45 -3.18
N ARG A 113 -5.20 -11.50 -3.39
CA ARG A 113 -4.81 -12.69 -4.12
C ARG A 113 -5.69 -12.89 -5.35
N LYS A 114 -5.47 -13.99 -6.08
CA LYS A 114 -6.17 -14.34 -7.33
C LYS A 114 -7.70 -14.25 -7.25
N ALA A 115 -8.27 -14.44 -6.05
CA ALA A 115 -9.71 -14.30 -5.84
C ALA A 115 -10.20 -12.85 -6.01
N GLY A 116 -9.32 -11.86 -5.88
CA GLY A 116 -9.69 -10.44 -5.97
C GLY A 116 -10.43 -9.89 -4.75
N MET A 117 -10.57 -10.70 -3.69
CA MET A 117 -11.12 -10.25 -2.41
C MET A 117 -10.10 -9.38 -1.68
N ARG A 118 -10.56 -8.30 -1.08
CA ARG A 118 -9.75 -7.47 -0.18
C ARG A 118 -9.26 -8.31 1.00
N LEU A 119 -7.96 -8.18 1.33
CA LEU A 119 -7.38 -8.80 2.53
C LEU A 119 -7.04 -7.71 3.56
N PHE A 120 -5.96 -7.01 3.36
CA PHE A 120 -5.51 -5.95 4.25
C PHE A 120 -4.71 -4.90 3.48
N GLU A 121 -4.39 -3.81 4.16
CA GLU A 121 -3.59 -2.72 3.61
C GLU A 121 -2.19 -2.71 4.22
N GLN A 122 -1.17 -2.63 3.37
CA GLN A 122 0.18 -2.27 3.79
C GLN A 122 0.28 -0.75 3.85
N ASN A 123 0.53 -0.25 5.04
CA ASN A 123 0.75 1.17 5.33
C ASN A 123 2.22 1.46 5.68
N ARG A 124 2.54 2.71 6.07
CA ARG A 124 3.88 3.16 6.50
C ARG A 124 4.97 2.91 5.45
N ILE A 125 4.62 3.06 4.18
CA ILE A 125 5.54 2.93 3.05
C ILE A 125 6.31 4.23 2.85
N SER A 126 5.60 5.36 2.75
CA SER A 126 6.17 6.71 2.67
C SER A 126 5.27 7.70 3.41
N GLY A 127 5.87 8.66 4.09
CA GLY A 127 5.16 9.77 4.73
C GLY A 127 4.98 10.99 3.80
N SER A 128 5.85 11.15 2.80
CA SER A 128 5.91 12.33 1.94
C SER A 128 5.28 12.14 0.56
N ILE A 129 5.17 10.88 0.08
CA ILE A 129 4.64 10.58 -1.25
C ILE A 129 3.14 10.31 -1.12
N SER A 130 2.31 11.05 -1.87
CA SER A 130 0.89 10.73 -2.05
C SER A 130 0.75 9.73 -3.18
N PHE A 131 0.28 8.52 -2.87
CA PHE A 131 0.14 7.40 -3.81
C PHE A 131 -0.95 6.45 -3.34
N THR A 132 -1.39 5.59 -4.24
CA THR A 132 -2.21 4.41 -3.92
C THR A 132 -1.66 3.20 -4.66
N GLY A 133 -1.93 2.00 -4.15
CA GLY A 133 -1.48 0.77 -4.80
C GLY A 133 -2.38 -0.42 -4.52
N ILE A 134 -2.32 -1.41 -5.42
CA ILE A 134 -2.95 -2.72 -5.26
C ILE A 134 -1.93 -3.78 -5.65
N LEU A 135 -1.66 -4.72 -4.76
CA LEU A 135 -0.89 -5.92 -5.07
C LEU A 135 -1.84 -7.09 -5.30
N ILE A 136 -1.71 -7.76 -6.45
CA ILE A 136 -2.50 -8.94 -6.80
C ILE A 136 -1.57 -10.13 -7.02
N ILE A 137 -1.67 -11.16 -6.19
CA ILE A 137 -0.97 -12.43 -6.40
C ILE A 137 -1.81 -13.30 -7.32
N THR A 138 -1.33 -13.56 -8.55
CA THR A 138 -2.04 -14.32 -9.59
C THR A 138 -1.38 -15.65 -9.92
N GLY A 139 -0.07 -15.76 -9.71
CA GLY A 139 0.71 -16.96 -9.97
C GLY A 139 0.24 -18.13 -9.12
N LYS A 140 0.19 -19.31 -9.73
CA LYS A 140 -0.38 -20.51 -9.09
C LYS A 140 0.37 -20.89 -7.81
N HIS A 141 1.69 -20.90 -7.87
CA HIS A 141 2.52 -21.34 -6.76
C HIS A 141 2.50 -20.32 -5.61
N MET A 142 2.80 -19.05 -5.91
CA MET A 142 2.78 -18.00 -4.91
C MET A 142 1.39 -17.83 -4.26
N ASN A 143 0.31 -17.90 -5.06
CA ASN A 143 -1.06 -17.82 -4.54
C ASN A 143 -1.37 -18.98 -3.57
N GLN A 144 -0.88 -20.18 -3.84
CA GLN A 144 -1.10 -21.33 -2.93
C GLN A 144 -0.39 -21.10 -1.59
N VAL A 145 0.88 -20.71 -1.60
CA VAL A 145 1.66 -20.44 -0.38
C VAL A 145 1.02 -19.34 0.45
N PHE A 146 0.64 -18.21 -0.18
CA PHE A 146 0.02 -17.10 0.53
C PHE A 146 -1.41 -17.40 0.99
N LYS A 147 -2.13 -18.32 0.32
CA LYS A 147 -3.41 -18.85 0.79
C LYS A 147 -3.25 -19.63 2.10
N GLU A 148 -2.21 -20.44 2.23
CA GLU A 148 -1.94 -21.22 3.45
C GLU A 148 -1.54 -20.31 4.62
N MET A 149 -0.87 -19.18 4.35
CA MET A 149 -0.57 -18.18 5.37
C MET A 149 -1.77 -17.33 5.81
N GLU A 150 -2.86 -17.33 5.06
CA GLU A 150 -4.01 -16.47 5.34
C GLU A 150 -4.76 -16.92 6.59
N ASN A 151 -5.11 -15.95 7.45
CA ASN A 151 -5.90 -16.24 8.65
C ASN A 151 -7.38 -16.49 8.29
N PRO A 152 -8.18 -17.15 9.15
CA PRO A 152 -9.59 -17.45 8.88
C PRO A 152 -10.47 -16.21 8.67
N ALA A 153 -10.08 -15.06 9.21
CA ALA A 153 -10.79 -13.80 9.06
C ALA A 153 -10.44 -13.07 7.74
N HIS A 154 -9.50 -13.59 6.96
CA HIS A 154 -9.01 -12.99 5.71
C HIS A 154 -8.46 -11.55 5.87
N THR A 155 -7.85 -11.25 7.01
CA THR A 155 -7.38 -9.90 7.36
C THR A 155 -5.86 -9.77 7.39
N GLU A 156 -5.11 -10.87 7.30
CA GLU A 156 -3.65 -10.86 7.32
C GLU A 156 -3.05 -12.17 6.85
N TRP A 157 -1.78 -12.12 6.46
CA TRP A 157 -0.94 -13.29 6.24
C TRP A 157 -0.09 -13.56 7.47
N GLN A 158 -0.30 -14.76 8.06
CA GLN A 158 0.39 -15.25 9.23
C GLN A 158 1.37 -16.37 8.84
N PRO A 159 2.68 -16.12 8.77
CA PRO A 159 3.67 -17.13 8.36
C PRO A 159 3.62 -18.43 9.17
N ASN A 160 3.23 -18.34 10.45
CA ASN A 160 3.12 -19.51 11.34
C ASN A 160 2.07 -20.54 10.88
N ARG A 161 1.14 -20.16 10.02
CA ARG A 161 0.13 -21.04 9.46
C ARG A 161 0.67 -21.91 8.32
N TYR A 162 1.78 -21.51 7.71
CA TYR A 162 2.48 -22.33 6.71
C TYR A 162 3.30 -23.41 7.43
N GLU A 163 2.68 -24.58 7.63
CA GLU A 163 3.23 -25.64 8.50
C GLU A 163 4.57 -26.21 7.97
N ALA A 164 4.77 -26.23 6.65
CA ALA A 164 5.96 -26.83 6.05
C ALA A 164 7.26 -26.10 6.46
N ASP A 165 7.28 -24.77 6.47
CA ASP A 165 8.40 -23.96 6.95
C ASP A 165 7.99 -22.51 7.25
N PRO A 166 7.55 -22.23 8.49
CA PRO A 166 7.14 -20.89 8.91
C PRO A 166 8.25 -19.82 8.74
N LYS A 167 9.52 -20.20 8.85
CA LYS A 167 10.65 -19.26 8.71
C LYS A 167 10.83 -18.81 7.26
N GLN A 168 10.70 -19.73 6.31
CA GLN A 168 10.77 -19.38 4.90
C GLN A 168 9.51 -18.61 4.45
N ALA A 169 8.35 -18.92 5.00
CA ALA A 169 7.12 -18.17 4.80
C ALA A 169 7.25 -16.71 5.30
N ASP A 170 7.83 -16.50 6.48
CA ASP A 170 8.10 -15.16 7.02
C ASP A 170 9.09 -14.38 6.13
N LYS A 171 10.13 -15.05 5.63
CA LYS A 171 11.06 -14.46 4.68
C LYS A 171 10.35 -14.05 3.38
N ALA A 172 9.49 -14.93 2.84
CA ALA A 172 8.74 -14.64 1.62
C ALA A 172 7.80 -13.43 1.79
N LEU A 173 7.10 -13.35 2.93
CA LEU A 173 6.25 -12.21 3.27
C LEU A 173 7.05 -10.90 3.43
N LYS A 174 8.20 -10.95 4.09
CA LYS A 174 9.10 -9.80 4.25
C LYS A 174 9.66 -9.33 2.89
N ASP A 175 10.04 -10.25 2.03
CA ASP A 175 10.54 -9.93 0.69
C ASP A 175 9.45 -9.31 -0.19
N LEU A 176 8.20 -9.79 -0.08
CA LEU A 176 7.05 -9.19 -0.78
C LEU A 176 6.76 -7.77 -0.29
N ARG A 177 6.74 -7.57 1.03
CA ARG A 177 6.51 -6.23 1.62
C ARG A 177 7.63 -5.25 1.25
N ARG A 178 8.87 -5.75 1.18
CA ARG A 178 10.01 -4.96 0.73
C ARG A 178 9.88 -4.58 -0.74
N PHE A 179 9.52 -5.54 -1.62
CA PHE A 179 9.27 -5.28 -3.03
C PHE A 179 8.24 -4.15 -3.21
N VAL A 180 7.11 -4.22 -2.51
CA VAL A 180 6.06 -3.18 -2.57
C VAL A 180 6.64 -1.81 -2.18
N ARG A 181 7.38 -1.75 -1.07
CA ARG A 181 7.99 -0.49 -0.60
C ARG A 181 9.02 0.06 -1.60
N ASP A 182 9.92 -0.79 -2.06
CA ASP A 182 11.02 -0.39 -2.94
C ASP A 182 10.47 0.15 -4.27
N MET A 183 9.44 -0.49 -4.83
CA MET A 183 8.84 -0.05 -6.09
C MET A 183 8.09 1.28 -5.95
N VAL A 184 7.36 1.51 -4.85
CA VAL A 184 6.72 2.80 -4.59
C VAL A 184 7.76 3.91 -4.48
N LEU A 185 8.87 3.66 -3.77
CA LEU A 185 9.94 4.64 -3.61
C LEU A 185 10.69 4.88 -4.93
N GLU A 186 10.99 3.83 -5.68
CA GLU A 186 11.72 3.92 -6.95
C GLU A 186 10.93 4.73 -7.99
N HIS A 187 9.62 4.49 -8.11
CA HIS A 187 8.80 5.16 -9.12
C HIS A 187 8.36 6.57 -8.73
N PHE A 188 8.22 6.86 -7.44
CA PHE A 188 7.56 8.11 -7.00
C PHE A 188 8.42 9.00 -6.11
N GLN A 189 9.56 8.53 -5.60
CA GLN A 189 10.48 9.40 -4.89
C GLN A 189 11.14 10.33 -5.92
N ALA A 190 10.90 11.64 -5.78
CA ALA A 190 11.64 12.62 -6.56
C ALA A 190 13.14 12.43 -6.30
N GLU A 191 13.96 12.53 -7.35
CA GLU A 191 15.41 12.64 -7.17
C GLU A 191 15.67 13.77 -6.17
N THR A 192 16.26 13.41 -5.04
CA THR A 192 16.65 14.41 -4.05
C THR A 192 17.63 15.36 -4.73
N THR A 193 17.20 16.59 -4.96
CA THR A 193 18.11 17.67 -5.34
C THR A 193 19.25 17.70 -4.34
N GLU A 194 20.50 17.86 -4.80
CA GLU A 194 21.73 17.84 -3.97
C GLU A 194 21.70 18.87 -2.82
N THR A 195 20.73 19.75 -2.84
CA THR A 195 20.49 20.80 -1.84
C THR A 195 19.07 20.69 -1.29
N MET A 196 18.97 20.41 0.02
CA MET A 196 17.72 20.59 0.75
C MET A 196 17.68 22.02 1.28
N ASP A 197 16.62 22.75 0.94
CA ASP A 197 16.35 24.05 1.55
C ASP A 197 15.99 23.84 3.03
N ALA A 198 16.73 24.50 3.92
CA ALA A 198 16.56 24.33 5.37
C ALA A 198 15.34 25.08 5.95
N ILE A 199 14.54 25.71 5.09
CA ILE A 199 13.39 26.55 5.50
C ILE A 199 12.35 25.78 6.34
N GLY A 200 12.20 24.49 6.14
CA GLY A 200 11.25 23.65 6.92
C GLY A 200 11.83 23.07 8.22
N LEU A 201 13.11 23.23 8.50
CA LEU A 201 13.74 22.68 9.72
C LEU A 201 13.46 23.53 10.97
N SER A 202 13.11 24.81 10.80
CA SER A 202 12.75 25.71 11.91
C SER A 202 11.54 25.23 12.71
N ASP A 203 10.59 24.56 12.04
CA ASP A 203 9.35 24.07 12.67
C ASP A 203 9.55 22.83 13.55
N PHE A 204 10.72 22.18 13.45
CA PHE A 204 11.06 20.96 14.20
C PHE A 204 12.12 21.19 15.28
N LEU A 205 12.71 22.39 15.36
CA LEU A 205 13.67 22.70 16.41
C LEU A 205 12.93 23.38 17.57
N PRO A 206 12.97 22.81 18.78
CA PRO A 206 12.35 23.48 19.93
C PRO A 206 13.03 24.83 20.15
N ASP A 207 12.22 25.88 20.19
CA ASP A 207 12.68 27.19 20.65
C ASP A 207 13.14 27.03 22.11
N SER A 208 14.45 26.93 22.30
CA SER A 208 15.02 26.99 23.66
C SER A 208 14.94 28.40 24.17
N HIS A 209 13.79 28.80 24.71
CA HIS A 209 13.69 29.95 25.58
C HIS A 209 14.45 29.65 26.87
N ILE A 210 15.74 29.87 26.86
CA ILE A 210 16.48 30.02 28.10
C ILE A 210 16.26 31.49 28.52
N ALA A 211 15.35 31.67 29.48
CA ALA A 211 15.22 32.93 30.21
C ALA A 211 16.53 33.16 30.97
N GLY A 212 17.34 34.06 30.45
CA GLY A 212 18.56 34.54 31.09
C GLY A 212 18.71 36.02 30.77
N GLU A 213 18.62 36.86 31.78
CA GLU A 213 18.88 38.31 31.73
C GLU A 213 20.26 38.57 31.15
N GLY A 214 20.33 39.35 30.07
CA GLY A 214 21.58 39.80 29.49
C GLY A 214 21.39 40.25 28.04
N ASP A 215 21.40 41.57 27.86
CA ASP A 215 21.26 42.29 26.60
C ASP A 215 22.43 42.01 25.65
N GLU A 216 22.36 40.95 24.87
CA GLU A 216 23.10 40.77 23.62
C GLU A 216 22.19 40.06 22.60
N LYS A 217 21.97 40.72 21.44
CA LYS A 217 21.28 40.15 20.30
C LYS A 217 21.92 38.82 19.88
N ARG A 218 21.43 37.68 20.43
CA ARG A 218 21.77 36.36 19.95
C ARG A 218 20.95 36.10 18.72
N GLU A 219 21.58 36.20 17.56
CA GLU A 219 20.98 35.71 16.31
C GLU A 219 20.64 34.24 16.47
N SER A 220 19.39 33.86 16.17
CA SER A 220 18.91 32.49 16.18
C SER A 220 19.83 31.62 15.28
N LEU A 221 20.20 30.43 15.76
CA LEU A 221 21.01 29.47 14.99
C LEU A 221 20.38 29.11 13.62
N THR A 222 19.05 29.22 13.53
CA THR A 222 18.29 28.99 12.28
C THR A 222 18.59 30.04 11.21
N MET A 223 18.96 31.28 11.56
CA MET A 223 19.35 32.32 10.60
C MET A 223 20.72 32.05 9.93
N LYS A 224 21.55 31.18 10.50
CA LYS A 224 22.90 30.86 9.97
C LYS A 224 22.92 29.68 9.01
N ILE A 225 21.86 28.86 8.98
CA ILE A 225 21.79 27.68 8.11
C ILE A 225 21.04 28.05 6.84
N LYS A 226 21.78 28.40 5.78
CA LYS A 226 21.18 28.74 4.48
C LYS A 226 21.09 27.52 3.55
N GLU A 227 21.92 26.51 3.75
CA GLU A 227 22.02 25.39 2.85
C GLU A 227 22.68 24.16 3.53
N VAL A 228 22.12 22.97 3.36
CA VAL A 228 22.71 21.71 3.85
C VAL A 228 23.03 20.81 2.66
N LYS A 229 24.30 20.51 2.46
CA LYS A 229 24.76 19.57 1.41
C LYS A 229 24.87 18.15 1.94
N GLN A 230 24.19 17.21 1.32
CA GLN A 230 24.38 15.79 1.62
C GLN A 230 25.67 15.27 1.00
N LYS A 231 26.52 14.61 1.81
CA LYS A 231 27.66 13.85 1.28
C LYS A 231 27.16 12.62 0.53
N LYS A 232 27.41 12.52 -0.77
CA LYS A 232 27.25 11.27 -1.51
C LYS A 232 28.08 10.18 -0.87
N LYS A 233 27.45 9.06 -0.47
CA LYS A 233 28.20 7.85 -0.10
C LYS A 233 28.87 7.31 -1.36
N GLU A 234 30.18 7.36 -1.42
CA GLU A 234 30.95 6.70 -2.48
C GLU A 234 30.64 5.19 -2.48
N LYS A 235 30.25 4.67 -3.64
CA LYS A 235 30.07 3.22 -3.81
C LYS A 235 31.44 2.55 -3.62
N PRO A 236 31.58 1.48 -2.82
CA PRO A 236 32.83 0.79 -2.62
C PRO A 236 33.37 0.27 -3.97
N LYS A 237 34.56 0.67 -4.34
CA LYS A 237 35.25 0.17 -5.55
C LYS A 237 35.39 -1.34 -5.44
N LYS A 238 34.84 -2.09 -6.40
CA LYS A 238 35.06 -3.53 -6.53
C LYS A 238 36.58 -3.77 -6.70
N LYS A 239 37.20 -4.45 -5.73
CA LYS A 239 38.57 -4.95 -5.88
C LYS A 239 38.53 -6.07 -6.91
N THR A 240 39.08 -5.83 -8.08
CA THR A 240 39.41 -6.87 -9.06
C THR A 240 40.58 -7.67 -8.49
N LYS A 241 40.32 -8.95 -8.16
CA LYS A 241 41.45 -9.90 -7.89
C LYS A 241 42.09 -10.26 -9.23
N LYS A 242 43.42 -10.02 -9.29
CA LYS A 242 44.27 -10.66 -10.28
C LYS A 242 44.49 -12.12 -9.91
#